data_300666e760f7d74e1cfc23c9051ae939
#
_entry.id   300666e760f7d74e1cfc23c9051ae939
#
_cell.length_a   1.000
_cell.length_b   1.000
_cell.length_c   1.000
_cell.angle_alpha   90.00
_cell.angle_beta   90.00
_cell.angle_gamma   90.00
#
_symmetry.space_group_name_H-M   'P 1'
#
loop_
_entity.id
_entity.type
_entity.pdbx_description
1 polymer ?
#
loop_
_entity_poly.entity_id
_entity_poly.type
_entity_poly.pdbx_seq_one_letter_code
_entity_poly.pdbx_strand_id
1 'polypeptide(L)'
;RLPGMGYSARYRAASLAAVFRALALCIPTGSQWGSDVLNNTREDLESSLTSDLNDARDQIDELNQEQDWSNEFGSTVYPLLTANRLRERQVGLIGLGPLPSNVTDSVESALEPAGAELVAVGAIRQPPSLDDLAAELQGTPYRQIASSDEVLVSYGRRVGRQLIRGGRLLNLTRSDLMSQSSGQFDQLDGLIFYRAEPDEIDPEEVDTAEMLDRSIIDGAATTRARLVGIETTGTDPSTVGFLRDLNLTTVDNLDQPAGKVSLVYALNGAEGAFGVGDGATRIMPELLNPVAPGDGGQGQNGQGRAEP
;
A
#
# COMPACT_ATOMS: atom_id res chain seq x y z
N ARG A 1 -15.07 -60.91 -82.84
CA ARG A 1 -15.97 -59.92 -82.24
C ARG A 1 -15.30 -59.47 -80.96
N LEU A 2 -14.62 -58.36 -80.99
CA LEU A 2 -14.12 -57.64 -79.79
C LEU A 2 -15.23 -56.71 -79.27
N PRO A 3 -15.56 -56.74 -77.98
CA PRO A 3 -16.58 -55.89 -77.45
C PRO A 3 -16.03 -54.45 -77.35
N GLY A 4 -16.82 -53.54 -77.88
CA GLY A 4 -16.50 -52.14 -77.88
C GLY A 4 -16.35 -51.61 -76.42
N MET A 5 -15.16 -51.08 -76.10
CA MET A 5 -14.97 -50.28 -74.90
C MET A 5 -15.76 -49.03 -75.03
N GLY A 6 -16.79 -48.94 -74.19
CA GLY A 6 -17.80 -47.91 -74.26
C GLY A 6 -17.25 -46.48 -74.13
N TYR A 7 -17.86 -45.61 -74.88
CA TYR A 7 -17.65 -44.17 -74.91
C TYR A 7 -17.57 -43.54 -73.52
N SER A 8 -18.12 -44.18 -72.50
CA SER A 8 -18.13 -43.73 -71.12
C SER A 8 -16.74 -43.75 -70.39
N ALA A 9 -15.86 -44.71 -70.76
CA ALA A 9 -14.55 -44.85 -70.12
C ALA A 9 -13.56 -43.79 -70.59
N ARG A 10 -13.63 -43.44 -71.86
CA ARG A 10 -12.78 -42.38 -72.45
C ARG A 10 -13.21 -40.97 -71.94
N TYR A 11 -14.48 -40.76 -71.74
CA TYR A 11 -14.99 -39.51 -71.18
C TYR A 11 -14.62 -39.34 -69.69
N ARG A 12 -14.67 -40.39 -68.94
CA ARG A 12 -14.24 -40.39 -67.55
C ARG A 12 -12.73 -40.20 -67.37
N ALA A 13 -11.96 -40.82 -68.24
CA ALA A 13 -10.51 -40.60 -68.25
C ALA A 13 -10.13 -39.18 -68.69
N ALA A 14 -10.82 -38.59 -69.67
CA ALA A 14 -10.60 -37.23 -70.10
C ALA A 14 -11.02 -36.20 -69.06
N SER A 15 -12.14 -36.42 -68.36
CA SER A 15 -12.58 -35.52 -67.28
C SER A 15 -11.66 -35.61 -66.04
N LEU A 16 -11.19 -36.79 -65.66
CA LEU A 16 -10.19 -36.94 -64.62
C LEU A 16 -8.86 -36.27 -64.95
N ALA A 17 -8.38 -36.43 -66.21
CA ALA A 17 -7.16 -35.76 -66.68
C ALA A 17 -7.31 -34.22 -66.71
N ALA A 18 -8.50 -33.71 -67.06
CA ALA A 18 -8.79 -32.27 -66.99
C ALA A 18 -8.81 -31.72 -65.56
N VAL A 19 -9.38 -32.46 -64.61
CA VAL A 19 -9.37 -32.07 -63.16
C VAL A 19 -7.95 -32.11 -62.60
N PHE A 20 -7.17 -33.15 -62.89
CA PHE A 20 -5.76 -33.18 -62.45
C PHE A 20 -4.89 -32.10 -63.10
N ARG A 21 -5.13 -31.74 -64.36
CA ARG A 21 -4.45 -30.59 -64.99
C ARG A 21 -4.86 -29.26 -64.38
N ALA A 22 -6.13 -29.08 -64.05
CA ALA A 22 -6.60 -27.89 -63.35
C ALA A 22 -5.98 -27.78 -61.96
N LEU A 23 -5.95 -28.89 -61.20
CA LEU A 23 -5.31 -28.93 -59.87
C LEU A 23 -3.79 -28.65 -59.98
N ALA A 24 -3.10 -29.25 -60.95
CA ALA A 24 -1.67 -29.06 -61.14
C ALA A 24 -1.28 -27.62 -61.57
N LEU A 25 -2.20 -26.90 -62.15
CA LEU A 25 -2.01 -25.46 -62.49
C LEU A 25 -2.39 -24.53 -61.32
N CYS A 26 -3.39 -24.93 -60.50
CA CYS A 26 -3.85 -24.11 -59.37
C CYS A 26 -2.90 -24.16 -58.17
N ILE A 27 -2.21 -25.29 -57.93
CA ILE A 27 -1.31 -25.43 -56.79
C ILE A 27 -0.08 -24.50 -56.86
N PRO A 28 0.66 -24.39 -57.96
CA PRO A 28 1.80 -23.49 -58.04
C PRO A 28 1.41 -22.00 -58.01
N THR A 29 0.29 -21.62 -58.66
CA THR A 29 -0.18 -20.25 -58.64
C THR A 29 -0.76 -19.84 -57.27
N GLY A 30 -1.47 -20.76 -56.61
CA GLY A 30 -1.99 -20.51 -55.24
C GLY A 30 -0.89 -20.41 -54.19
N SER A 31 0.19 -21.17 -54.30
CA SER A 31 1.30 -21.11 -53.35
C SER A 31 2.17 -19.85 -53.49
N GLN A 32 2.36 -19.33 -54.70
CA GLN A 32 3.10 -18.08 -54.91
C GLN A 32 2.29 -16.85 -54.47
N TRP A 33 1.01 -16.80 -54.80
CA TRP A 33 0.15 -15.70 -54.37
C TRP A 33 -0.13 -15.74 -52.86
N GLY A 34 -0.23 -16.93 -52.30
CA GLY A 34 -0.42 -17.12 -50.85
C GLY A 34 0.80 -16.71 -50.02
N SER A 35 2.03 -16.98 -50.53
CA SER A 35 3.27 -16.57 -49.86
C SER A 35 3.51 -15.06 -49.93
N ASP A 36 3.21 -14.42 -51.05
CA ASP A 36 3.36 -12.98 -51.17
C ASP A 36 2.34 -12.20 -50.32
N VAL A 37 1.09 -12.66 -50.25
CA VAL A 37 0.07 -12.07 -49.41
C VAL A 37 0.43 -12.27 -47.94
N LEU A 38 0.90 -13.48 -47.55
CA LEU A 38 1.33 -13.74 -46.16
C LEU A 38 2.57 -12.94 -45.76
N ASN A 39 3.55 -12.77 -46.66
CA ASN A 39 4.74 -11.96 -46.40
C ASN A 39 4.40 -10.48 -46.27
N ASN A 40 3.59 -9.94 -47.19
CA ASN A 40 3.13 -8.54 -47.09
C ASN A 40 2.30 -8.29 -45.81
N THR A 41 1.39 -9.21 -45.45
CA THR A 41 0.61 -9.10 -44.22
C THR A 41 1.51 -9.18 -43.00
N ARG A 42 2.58 -9.99 -43.06
CA ARG A 42 3.52 -10.11 -41.94
C ARG A 42 4.39 -8.84 -41.81
N GLU A 43 4.89 -8.31 -42.90
CA GLU A 43 5.65 -7.05 -42.94
C GLU A 43 4.77 -5.85 -42.45
N ASP A 44 3.51 -5.81 -42.89
CA ASP A 44 2.55 -4.80 -42.45
C ASP A 44 2.25 -4.92 -40.96
N LEU A 45 2.09 -6.16 -40.43
CA LEU A 45 1.91 -6.42 -38.99
C LEU A 45 3.15 -6.08 -38.17
N GLU A 46 4.36 -6.45 -38.67
CA GLU A 46 5.62 -6.13 -37.99
C GLU A 46 5.86 -4.61 -37.95
N SER A 47 5.53 -3.90 -39.03
CA SER A 47 5.65 -2.44 -39.08
C SER A 47 4.63 -1.75 -38.21
N SER A 48 3.37 -2.23 -38.19
CA SER A 48 2.32 -1.71 -37.31
C SER A 48 2.66 -1.94 -35.85
N LEU A 49 3.06 -3.17 -35.46
CA LEU A 49 3.49 -3.48 -34.08
C LEU A 49 4.70 -2.64 -33.65
N THR A 50 5.66 -2.41 -34.58
CA THR A 50 6.82 -1.57 -34.26
C THR A 50 6.42 -0.11 -34.06
N SER A 51 5.49 0.40 -34.88
CA SER A 51 4.93 1.75 -34.70
C SER A 51 4.17 1.85 -33.36
N ASP A 52 3.27 0.91 -33.08
CA ASP A 52 2.47 0.89 -31.85
C ASP A 52 3.37 0.80 -30.60
N LEU A 53 4.47 0.02 -30.67
CA LEU A 53 5.46 -0.06 -29.60
C LEU A 53 6.24 1.25 -29.42
N ASN A 54 6.58 1.93 -30.50
CA ASN A 54 7.26 3.23 -30.41
C ASN A 54 6.31 4.29 -29.86
N ASP A 55 5.08 4.36 -30.35
CA ASP A 55 4.05 5.28 -29.85
C ASP A 55 3.77 5.03 -28.36
N ALA A 56 3.71 3.76 -27.92
CA ALA A 56 3.55 3.43 -26.51
C ALA A 56 4.77 3.85 -25.67
N ARG A 57 5.99 3.71 -26.19
CA ARG A 57 7.21 4.19 -25.50
C ARG A 57 7.23 5.70 -25.38
N ASP A 58 6.92 6.40 -26.46
CA ASP A 58 6.87 7.86 -26.46
C ASP A 58 5.82 8.37 -25.43
N GLN A 59 4.65 7.70 -25.33
CA GLN A 59 3.64 8.00 -24.31
C GLN A 59 4.14 7.72 -22.89
N ILE A 60 4.85 6.62 -22.67
CA ILE A 60 5.44 6.30 -21.35
C ILE A 60 6.48 7.36 -20.98
N ASP A 61 7.32 7.79 -21.91
CA ASP A 61 8.33 8.82 -21.65
C ASP A 61 7.70 10.19 -21.35
N GLU A 62 6.62 10.55 -22.05
CA GLU A 62 5.84 11.76 -21.76
C GLU A 62 5.19 11.72 -20.38
N LEU A 63 4.53 10.59 -20.04
CA LEU A 63 3.90 10.40 -18.72
C LEU A 63 4.94 10.41 -17.59
N ASN A 64 6.09 9.79 -17.78
CA ASN A 64 7.18 9.83 -16.81
C ASN A 64 7.68 11.27 -16.58
N GLN A 65 7.83 12.04 -17.66
CA GLN A 65 8.25 13.44 -17.55
C GLN A 65 7.22 14.32 -16.85
N GLU A 66 5.92 14.12 -17.11
CA GLU A 66 4.84 14.81 -16.39
C GLU A 66 4.84 14.43 -14.91
N GLN A 67 5.07 13.14 -14.61
CA GLN A 67 5.16 12.67 -13.24
C GLN A 67 6.37 13.25 -12.50
N ASP A 68 7.53 13.33 -13.15
CA ASP A 68 8.74 13.94 -12.60
C ASP A 68 8.52 15.41 -12.25
N TRP A 69 7.92 16.18 -13.15
CA TRP A 69 7.57 17.58 -12.89
C TRP A 69 6.57 17.75 -11.74
N SER A 70 5.56 16.88 -11.70
CA SER A 70 4.58 16.87 -10.60
C SER A 70 5.23 16.55 -9.26
N ASN A 71 6.16 15.59 -9.24
CA ASN A 71 6.91 15.20 -8.05
C ASN A 71 7.88 16.30 -7.61
N GLU A 72 8.58 16.94 -8.55
CA GLU A 72 9.49 18.07 -8.25
C GLU A 72 8.70 19.27 -7.68
N PHE A 73 7.58 19.62 -8.30
CA PHE A 73 6.69 20.66 -7.76
C PHE A 73 6.18 20.29 -6.38
N GLY A 74 5.66 19.07 -6.21
CA GLY A 74 5.18 18.57 -4.92
C GLY A 74 6.26 18.60 -3.85
N SER A 75 7.47 18.17 -4.17
CA SER A 75 8.62 18.15 -3.26
C SER A 75 9.06 19.56 -2.83
N THR A 76 8.89 20.55 -3.71
CA THR A 76 9.18 21.95 -3.42
C THR A 76 8.12 22.58 -2.52
N VAL A 77 6.86 22.20 -2.72
CA VAL A 77 5.70 22.85 -2.07
C VAL A 77 5.36 22.19 -0.73
N TYR A 78 5.52 20.85 -0.59
CA TYR A 78 5.07 20.15 0.62
C TYR A 78 5.72 20.69 1.91
N PRO A 79 7.03 21.06 1.96
CA PRO A 79 7.63 21.60 3.17
C PRO A 79 6.97 22.93 3.61
N LEU A 80 6.52 23.73 2.64
CA LEU A 80 5.81 24.98 2.93
C LEU A 80 4.42 24.75 3.51
N LEU A 81 3.72 23.70 3.01
CA LEU A 81 2.40 23.33 3.50
C LEU A 81 2.43 22.72 4.91
N THR A 82 3.53 22.05 5.25
CA THR A 82 3.68 21.32 6.51
C THR A 82 4.49 22.09 7.58
N ALA A 83 5.16 23.17 7.20
CA ALA A 83 6.08 23.93 8.06
C ALA A 83 5.53 24.16 9.48
N ASN A 84 6.25 23.63 10.47
CA ASN A 84 5.98 23.80 11.91
C ASN A 84 4.58 23.36 12.40
N ARG A 85 3.85 22.55 11.63
CA ARG A 85 2.49 22.11 12.03
C ARG A 85 2.48 21.11 13.16
N LEU A 86 3.58 20.39 13.36
CA LEU A 86 3.76 19.39 14.42
C LEU A 86 4.92 19.78 15.35
N ARG A 87 5.13 21.06 15.53
CA ARG A 87 6.28 21.57 16.30
C ARG A 87 6.37 20.92 17.68
N GLU A 88 7.57 20.40 18.00
CA GLU A 88 7.91 19.77 19.28
C GLU A 88 7.11 18.47 19.58
N ARG A 89 6.41 17.90 18.59
CA ARG A 89 5.70 16.64 18.80
C ARG A 89 6.65 15.46 18.66
N GLN A 90 6.47 14.49 19.55
CA GLN A 90 7.17 13.20 19.53
C GLN A 90 6.31 12.13 18.89
N VAL A 91 6.83 11.53 17.84
CA VAL A 91 6.12 10.52 17.04
C VAL A 91 6.87 9.20 17.09
N GLY A 92 6.14 8.09 17.17
CA GLY A 92 6.66 6.75 17.04
C GLY A 92 6.21 6.11 15.73
N LEU A 93 6.99 5.15 15.23
CA LEU A 93 6.66 4.31 14.09
C LEU A 93 6.71 2.84 14.49
N ILE A 94 5.63 2.11 14.23
CA ILE A 94 5.53 0.66 14.45
C ILE A 94 5.19 -0.03 13.13
N GLY A 95 6.09 -0.94 12.73
CA GLY A 95 5.78 -1.96 11.74
C GLY A 95 5.04 -3.13 12.39
N LEU A 96 3.89 -3.48 11.85
CA LEU A 96 3.18 -4.74 12.13
C LEU A 96 3.71 -5.75 11.12
N GLY A 97 4.81 -6.44 11.48
CA GLY A 97 5.65 -7.21 10.58
C GLY A 97 6.94 -6.48 10.18
N PRO A 98 7.62 -6.94 9.12
CA PRO A 98 8.86 -6.32 8.63
C PRO A 98 8.66 -4.83 8.31
N LEU A 99 9.61 -4.00 8.74
CA LEU A 99 9.59 -2.57 8.48
C LEU A 99 10.77 -2.19 7.57
N PRO A 100 10.53 -1.91 6.28
CA PRO A 100 11.57 -1.49 5.35
C PRO A 100 12.13 -0.11 5.68
N SER A 101 13.44 0.10 5.44
CA SER A 101 14.10 1.37 5.74
C SER A 101 13.52 2.56 4.95
N ASN A 102 13.10 2.34 3.70
CA ASN A 102 12.47 3.38 2.88
C ASN A 102 11.16 3.93 3.47
N VAL A 103 10.43 3.13 4.24
CA VAL A 103 9.24 3.59 4.97
C VAL A 103 9.66 4.52 6.11
N THR A 104 10.69 4.13 6.88
CA THR A 104 11.24 4.97 7.95
C THR A 104 11.77 6.30 7.39
N ASP A 105 12.56 6.25 6.31
CA ASP A 105 13.10 7.45 5.63
C ASP A 105 11.96 8.37 5.11
N SER A 106 10.88 7.79 4.61
CA SER A 106 9.71 8.54 4.13
C SER A 106 8.98 9.24 5.27
N VAL A 107 8.84 8.56 6.43
CA VAL A 107 8.25 9.15 7.65
C VAL A 107 9.13 10.28 8.16
N GLU A 108 10.44 10.06 8.32
CA GLU A 108 11.38 11.09 8.78
C GLU A 108 11.34 12.32 7.89
N SER A 109 11.42 12.11 6.57
CA SER A 109 11.36 13.21 5.60
C SER A 109 10.02 13.98 5.63
N ALA A 110 8.92 13.34 6.00
CA ALA A 110 7.63 14.00 6.16
C ALA A 110 7.54 14.82 7.45
N LEU A 111 8.16 14.35 8.54
CA LEU A 111 8.11 14.98 9.85
C LEU A 111 9.08 16.16 10.00
N GLU A 112 10.26 16.10 9.36
CA GLU A 112 11.32 17.12 9.48
C GLU A 112 10.81 18.54 9.22
N PRO A 113 10.19 18.90 8.08
CA PRO A 113 9.70 20.27 7.85
C PRO A 113 8.51 20.61 8.74
N ALA A 114 7.78 19.63 9.24
CA ALA A 114 6.67 19.83 10.16
C ALA A 114 7.13 20.16 11.60
N GLY A 115 8.42 19.96 11.91
CA GLY A 115 8.99 20.20 13.22
C GLY A 115 8.66 19.15 14.27
N ALA A 116 8.28 17.94 13.84
CA ALA A 116 8.14 16.78 14.70
C ALA A 116 9.39 15.89 14.64
N GLU A 117 9.59 15.09 15.69
CA GLU A 117 10.72 14.17 15.81
C GLU A 117 10.23 12.72 15.83
N LEU A 118 10.83 11.85 15.01
CA LEU A 118 10.64 10.41 15.08
C LEU A 118 11.55 9.86 16.18
N VAL A 119 11.00 9.71 17.40
CA VAL A 119 11.78 9.38 18.60
C VAL A 119 11.87 7.87 18.86
N ALA A 120 11.01 7.08 18.25
CA ALA A 120 10.98 5.63 18.43
C ALA A 120 10.53 4.92 17.15
N VAL A 121 11.24 3.84 16.81
CA VAL A 121 10.92 2.95 15.70
C VAL A 121 10.96 1.52 16.19
N GLY A 122 9.98 0.71 15.80
CA GLY A 122 9.95 -0.71 16.11
C GLY A 122 9.22 -1.51 15.05
N ALA A 123 9.53 -2.80 14.96
CA ALA A 123 8.82 -3.74 14.09
C ALA A 123 8.39 -4.95 14.93
N ILE A 124 7.11 -5.18 15.02
CA ILE A 124 6.54 -6.36 15.69
C ILE A 124 6.91 -7.60 14.90
N ARG A 125 7.42 -8.60 15.59
CA ARG A 125 7.80 -9.88 14.98
C ARG A 125 6.57 -10.61 14.46
N GLN A 126 6.62 -11.05 13.23
CA GLN A 126 5.60 -11.88 12.63
C GLN A 126 6.25 -13.12 11.97
N PRO A 127 5.76 -14.33 12.29
CA PRO A 127 4.81 -14.61 13.37
C PRO A 127 5.38 -14.28 14.76
N PRO A 128 4.54 -13.98 15.76
CA PRO A 128 5.03 -13.71 17.11
C PRO A 128 5.53 -15.01 17.77
N SER A 129 6.69 -14.95 18.43
CA SER A 129 7.24 -16.08 19.22
C SER A 129 6.51 -16.19 20.56
N LEU A 130 5.30 -16.79 20.57
CA LEU A 130 4.47 -16.83 21.79
C LEU A 130 5.12 -17.63 22.93
N ASP A 131 5.91 -18.66 22.63
CA ASP A 131 6.60 -19.46 23.63
C ASP A 131 7.73 -18.64 24.33
N ASP A 132 8.50 -17.86 23.54
CA ASP A 132 9.53 -16.98 24.10
C ASP A 132 8.89 -15.87 24.95
N LEU A 133 7.81 -15.27 24.46
CA LEU A 133 7.02 -14.30 25.23
C LEU A 133 6.44 -14.91 26.52
N ALA A 134 5.95 -16.15 26.49
CA ALA A 134 5.45 -16.84 27.66
C ALA A 134 6.55 -17.10 28.69
N ALA A 135 7.78 -17.39 28.25
CA ALA A 135 8.93 -17.57 29.13
C ALA A 135 9.29 -16.27 29.88
N GLU A 136 9.34 -15.13 29.16
CA GLU A 136 9.60 -13.81 29.77
C GLU A 136 8.45 -13.33 30.68
N LEU A 137 7.23 -13.76 30.41
CA LEU A 137 6.04 -13.36 31.14
C LEU A 137 5.73 -14.21 32.37
N GLN A 138 6.68 -15.11 32.77
CA GLN A 138 6.50 -15.89 34.01
C GLN A 138 6.32 -14.98 35.22
N GLY A 139 5.36 -15.33 36.06
CA GLY A 139 5.01 -14.53 37.25
C GLY A 139 4.16 -13.29 36.97
N THR A 140 3.76 -13.08 35.73
CA THR A 140 2.81 -12.02 35.31
C THR A 140 1.41 -12.62 35.02
N PRO A 141 0.36 -11.79 34.92
CA PRO A 141 -0.96 -12.24 34.46
C PRO A 141 -0.96 -12.80 33.02
N TYR A 142 0.09 -12.56 32.23
CA TYR A 142 0.19 -12.91 30.80
C TYR A 142 0.96 -14.22 30.55
N ARG A 143 1.30 -15.01 31.58
CA ARG A 143 2.08 -16.26 31.46
C ARG A 143 1.46 -17.31 30.51
N GLN A 144 0.15 -17.24 30.24
CA GLN A 144 -0.58 -18.18 29.40
C GLN A 144 -0.80 -17.63 27.97
N ILE A 145 0.02 -16.68 27.53
CA ILE A 145 -0.11 -16.00 26.22
C ILE A 145 -0.07 -17.00 25.04
N ALA A 146 0.69 -18.09 25.15
CA ALA A 146 0.80 -19.12 24.12
C ALA A 146 -0.39 -20.10 24.08
N SER A 147 -1.30 -20.05 25.08
CA SER A 147 -2.39 -21.02 25.19
C SER A 147 -3.77 -20.40 25.37
N SER A 148 -3.87 -19.05 25.35
CA SER A 148 -5.14 -18.36 25.55
C SER A 148 -5.20 -17.06 24.75
N ASP A 149 -6.12 -17.02 23.80
CA ASP A 149 -6.40 -15.85 22.98
C ASP A 149 -6.82 -14.63 23.81
N GLU A 150 -7.58 -14.85 24.91
CA GLU A 150 -7.97 -13.76 25.81
C GLU A 150 -6.74 -13.10 26.46
N VAL A 151 -5.76 -13.93 26.83
CA VAL A 151 -4.49 -13.44 27.42
C VAL A 151 -3.68 -12.70 26.36
N LEU A 152 -3.62 -13.22 25.14
CA LEU A 152 -2.94 -12.58 24.01
C LEU A 152 -3.54 -11.19 23.71
N VAL A 153 -4.87 -11.11 23.60
CA VAL A 153 -5.59 -9.85 23.37
C VAL A 153 -5.36 -8.86 24.53
N SER A 154 -5.42 -9.34 25.77
CA SER A 154 -5.16 -8.50 26.95
C SER A 154 -3.72 -7.98 27.00
N TYR A 155 -2.75 -8.82 26.63
CA TYR A 155 -1.34 -8.46 26.48
C TYR A 155 -1.16 -7.41 25.38
N GLY A 156 -1.66 -7.65 24.17
CA GLY A 156 -1.56 -6.73 23.05
C GLY A 156 -2.14 -5.35 23.37
N ARG A 157 -3.31 -5.29 23.98
CA ARG A 157 -3.90 -4.03 24.46
C ARG A 157 -3.02 -3.31 25.50
N ARG A 158 -2.35 -4.05 26.36
CA ARG A 158 -1.42 -3.45 27.33
C ARG A 158 -0.19 -2.91 26.65
N VAL A 159 0.40 -3.67 25.71
CA VAL A 159 1.52 -3.26 24.90
C VAL A 159 1.18 -1.99 24.10
N GLY A 160 0.05 -1.96 23.40
CA GLY A 160 -0.37 -0.80 22.61
C GLY A 160 -0.43 0.50 23.43
N ARG A 161 -0.95 0.42 24.65
CA ARG A 161 -0.90 1.58 25.57
C ARG A 161 0.53 1.97 25.96
N GLN A 162 1.40 0.98 26.12
CA GLN A 162 2.79 1.22 26.55
C GLN A 162 3.69 1.67 25.40
N LEU A 163 3.35 1.39 24.17
CA LEU A 163 4.01 1.99 23.01
C LEU A 163 3.90 3.53 23.01
N ILE A 164 2.88 4.09 23.64
CA ILE A 164 2.67 5.53 23.71
C ILE A 164 3.15 6.11 25.03
N ARG A 165 2.89 5.43 26.15
CA ARG A 165 3.12 5.97 27.49
C ARG A 165 4.35 5.44 28.20
N GLY A 166 5.07 4.55 27.52
CA GLY A 166 6.10 3.74 28.14
C GLY A 166 5.52 2.70 29.12
N GLY A 167 6.36 1.78 29.55
CA GLY A 167 5.96 0.86 30.62
C GLY A 167 6.81 -0.39 30.73
N ARG A 168 6.73 -0.98 31.92
CA ARG A 168 7.57 -2.12 32.29
C ARG A 168 7.32 -3.36 31.43
N LEU A 169 6.06 -3.62 31.02
CA LEU A 169 5.75 -4.81 30.23
C LEU A 169 6.41 -4.75 28.86
N LEU A 170 6.27 -3.61 28.16
CA LEU A 170 6.92 -3.40 26.88
C LEU A 170 8.45 -3.54 26.98
N ASN A 171 9.06 -2.95 28.02
CA ASN A 171 10.51 -3.07 28.23
C ASN A 171 10.96 -4.50 28.52
N LEU A 172 10.13 -5.28 29.23
CA LEU A 172 10.40 -6.68 29.56
C LEU A 172 10.38 -7.56 28.29
N THR A 173 9.38 -7.38 27.43
CA THR A 173 9.14 -8.27 26.28
C THR A 173 9.69 -7.71 24.95
N ARG A 174 10.36 -6.58 24.97
CA ARG A 174 10.77 -5.85 23.77
C ARG A 174 11.62 -6.68 22.80
N SER A 175 12.57 -7.47 23.32
CA SER A 175 13.47 -8.32 22.54
C SER A 175 12.73 -9.45 21.81
N ASP A 176 11.70 -10.02 22.44
CA ASP A 176 10.97 -11.17 21.90
C ASP A 176 9.78 -10.73 21.05
N LEU A 177 9.18 -9.58 21.42
CA LEU A 177 8.07 -8.98 20.69
C LEU A 177 8.51 -8.31 19.38
N MET A 178 9.69 -7.67 19.36
CA MET A 178 10.14 -6.86 18.23
C MET A 178 11.34 -7.48 17.53
N SER A 179 11.32 -7.53 16.20
CA SER A 179 12.46 -7.93 15.38
C SER A 179 13.51 -6.83 15.25
N GLN A 180 13.09 -5.56 15.33
CA GLN A 180 13.97 -4.38 15.41
C GLN A 180 13.32 -3.33 16.30
N SER A 181 14.14 -2.54 16.97
CA SER A 181 13.66 -1.52 17.89
C SER A 181 14.75 -0.48 18.17
N SER A 182 14.42 0.79 18.00
CA SER A 182 15.30 1.91 18.34
C SER A 182 14.52 3.00 19.07
N GLY A 183 15.23 3.88 19.77
CA GLY A 183 14.63 4.97 20.51
C GLY A 183 13.82 4.53 21.75
N GLN A 184 12.96 5.40 22.24
CA GLN A 184 12.17 5.18 23.44
C GLN A 184 10.68 5.42 23.17
N PHE A 185 9.88 4.40 23.43
CA PHE A 185 8.42 4.47 23.40
C PHE A 185 7.92 5.02 24.74
N ASP A 186 7.90 6.33 24.85
CA ASP A 186 7.41 7.03 26.06
C ASP A 186 6.87 8.42 25.68
N GLN A 187 5.73 8.80 26.23
CA GLN A 187 5.09 10.11 26.06
C GLN A 187 4.91 10.57 24.61
N LEU A 188 4.56 9.64 23.71
CA LEU A 188 4.34 9.96 22.30
C LEU A 188 3.05 10.76 22.07
N ASP A 189 3.12 11.79 21.25
CA ASP A 189 1.97 12.55 20.78
C ASP A 189 1.25 11.87 19.61
N GLY A 190 1.98 11.10 18.81
CA GLY A 190 1.48 10.34 17.69
C GLY A 190 2.15 8.99 17.53
N LEU A 191 1.41 8.01 17.00
CA LEU A 191 1.95 6.70 16.66
C LEU A 191 1.49 6.32 15.25
N ILE A 192 2.46 6.01 14.41
CA ILE A 192 2.26 5.62 13.03
C ILE A 192 2.34 4.10 12.95
N PHE A 193 1.39 3.48 12.26
CA PHE A 193 1.38 2.05 11.99
C PHE A 193 1.62 1.80 10.50
N TYR A 194 2.62 0.99 10.20
CA TYR A 194 2.84 0.38 8.91
C TYR A 194 2.55 -1.12 9.04
N ARG A 195 1.85 -1.71 8.09
CA ARG A 195 1.63 -3.16 8.05
C ARG A 195 2.26 -3.73 6.79
N ALA A 196 3.11 -4.74 6.95
CA ALA A 196 3.53 -5.58 5.87
C ALA A 196 2.70 -6.87 5.90
N GLU A 197 2.32 -7.39 4.75
CA GLU A 197 1.77 -8.73 4.70
C GLU A 197 2.91 -9.74 4.92
N PRO A 198 2.76 -10.70 5.83
CA PRO A 198 3.82 -11.65 6.10
C PRO A 198 3.99 -12.62 4.92
N ASP A 199 5.23 -12.83 4.50
CA ASP A 199 5.58 -13.84 3.50
C ASP A 199 5.43 -15.26 4.10
N GLU A 200 4.75 -16.16 3.41
CA GLU A 200 4.70 -17.61 3.65
C GLU A 200 4.56 -18.06 5.12
N ILE A 201 3.50 -17.61 5.81
CA ILE A 201 3.17 -18.03 7.18
C ILE A 201 2.00 -19.02 7.15
N ASP A 202 1.99 -19.97 8.09
CA ASP A 202 0.85 -20.88 8.26
C ASP A 202 -0.43 -20.09 8.62
N PRO A 203 -1.62 -20.50 8.11
CA PRO A 203 -2.87 -19.78 8.37
C PRO A 203 -3.18 -19.56 9.85
N GLU A 204 -2.85 -20.51 10.73
CA GLU A 204 -3.06 -20.37 12.18
C GLU A 204 -2.13 -19.30 12.80
N GLU A 205 -0.94 -19.15 12.27
CA GLU A 205 0.01 -18.10 12.68
C GLU A 205 -0.42 -16.72 12.18
N VAL A 206 -1.02 -16.65 10.97
CA VAL A 206 -1.61 -15.41 10.43
C VAL A 206 -2.72 -14.91 11.34
N ASP A 207 -3.67 -15.79 11.72
CA ASP A 207 -4.78 -15.42 12.62
C ASP A 207 -4.25 -14.91 13.98
N THR A 208 -3.23 -15.55 14.50
CA THR A 208 -2.58 -15.18 15.77
C THR A 208 -1.87 -13.81 15.65
N ALA A 209 -1.13 -13.59 14.58
CA ALA A 209 -0.47 -12.31 14.32
C ALA A 209 -1.49 -11.18 14.16
N GLU A 210 -2.55 -11.41 13.38
CA GLU A 210 -3.61 -10.43 13.18
C GLU A 210 -4.36 -10.11 14.49
N MET A 211 -4.61 -11.10 15.34
CA MET A 211 -5.21 -10.89 16.65
C MET A 211 -4.31 -10.02 17.55
N LEU A 212 -3.00 -10.24 17.53
CA LEU A 212 -2.03 -9.42 18.27
C LEU A 212 -2.01 -7.99 17.71
N ASP A 213 -1.92 -7.82 16.39
CA ASP A 213 -1.90 -6.52 15.72
C ASP A 213 -3.13 -5.68 16.06
N ARG A 214 -4.33 -6.26 15.90
CA ARG A 214 -5.60 -5.62 16.28
C ARG A 214 -5.61 -5.20 17.74
N SER A 215 -5.16 -6.07 18.62
CA SER A 215 -5.15 -5.79 20.06
C SER A 215 -4.14 -4.71 20.46
N ILE A 216 -3.00 -4.61 19.79
CA ILE A 216 -2.02 -3.53 19.96
C ILE A 216 -2.63 -2.19 19.52
N ILE A 217 -3.25 -2.14 18.35
CA ILE A 217 -3.92 -0.93 17.84
C ILE A 217 -5.06 -0.51 18.78
N ASP A 218 -5.90 -1.45 19.19
CA ASP A 218 -6.99 -1.21 20.16
C ASP A 218 -6.44 -0.61 21.48
N GLY A 219 -5.33 -1.14 21.96
CA GLY A 219 -4.67 -0.64 23.15
C GLY A 219 -4.16 0.79 22.99
N ALA A 220 -3.52 1.09 21.88
CA ALA A 220 -3.03 2.43 21.53
C ALA A 220 -4.19 3.41 21.39
N ALA A 221 -5.31 3.01 20.79
CA ALA A 221 -6.51 3.83 20.60
C ALA A 221 -7.17 4.27 21.90
N THR A 222 -6.89 3.60 23.03
CA THR A 222 -7.36 4.05 24.35
C THR A 222 -6.59 5.26 24.90
N THR A 223 -5.57 5.72 24.21
CA THR A 223 -4.76 6.87 24.60
C THR A 223 -5.25 8.16 23.92
N ARG A 224 -4.54 9.26 24.16
CA ARG A 224 -4.82 10.55 23.47
C ARG A 224 -3.91 10.79 22.27
N ALA A 225 -2.93 9.92 22.03
CA ALA A 225 -2.04 10.04 20.89
C ALA A 225 -2.80 9.91 19.56
N ARG A 226 -2.35 10.61 18.54
CA ARG A 226 -2.90 10.46 17.19
C ARG A 226 -2.37 9.18 16.56
N LEU A 227 -3.28 8.36 16.05
CA LEU A 227 -2.93 7.10 15.38
C LEU A 227 -3.16 7.26 13.88
N VAL A 228 -2.15 6.91 13.09
CA VAL A 228 -2.20 6.99 11.63
C VAL A 228 -1.67 5.68 11.06
N GLY A 229 -2.43 5.08 10.16
CA GLY A 229 -1.98 3.96 9.35
C GLY A 229 -1.34 4.45 8.06
N ILE A 230 -0.22 3.87 7.66
CA ILE A 230 0.47 4.27 6.44
C ILE A 230 0.77 3.10 5.53
N GLU A 231 0.87 3.43 4.23
CA GLU A 231 1.31 2.54 3.17
C GLU A 231 2.08 3.35 2.12
N THR A 232 2.95 2.72 1.34
CA THR A 232 3.62 3.34 0.21
C THR A 232 2.90 3.03 -1.10
N THR A 233 3.10 3.86 -2.11
CA THR A 233 2.52 3.64 -3.44
C THR A 233 2.94 2.27 -3.98
N GLY A 234 1.98 1.55 -4.55
CA GLY A 234 2.24 0.25 -5.20
C GLY A 234 2.39 -0.93 -4.24
N THR A 235 2.04 -0.79 -2.96
CA THR A 235 1.92 -1.94 -2.04
C THR A 235 0.80 -2.85 -2.52
N ASP A 236 1.14 -4.11 -2.84
CA ASP A 236 0.22 -5.14 -3.33
C ASP A 236 0.49 -6.48 -2.62
N PRO A 237 -0.49 -7.04 -1.91
CA PRO A 237 -1.81 -6.46 -1.63
C PRO A 237 -1.77 -5.28 -0.66
N SER A 238 -2.73 -4.33 -0.82
CA SER A 238 -2.86 -3.18 0.07
C SER A 238 -3.32 -3.60 1.47
N THR A 239 -2.64 -3.08 2.48
CA THR A 239 -2.91 -3.34 3.89
C THR A 239 -3.71 -2.22 4.58
N VAL A 240 -3.95 -1.11 3.88
CA VAL A 240 -4.72 0.05 4.38
C VAL A 240 -6.13 -0.33 4.80
N GLY A 241 -6.76 -1.30 4.09
CA GLY A 241 -8.08 -1.82 4.44
C GLY A 241 -8.15 -2.32 5.89
N PHE A 242 -7.18 -3.12 6.31
CA PHE A 242 -7.06 -3.62 7.67
C PHE A 242 -6.97 -2.49 8.71
N LEU A 243 -6.13 -1.48 8.45
CA LEU A 243 -5.94 -0.35 9.37
C LEU A 243 -7.19 0.54 9.46
N ARG A 244 -7.89 0.71 8.34
CA ARG A 244 -9.16 1.45 8.28
C ARG A 244 -10.29 0.76 9.04
N ASP A 245 -10.36 -0.57 8.97
CA ASP A 245 -11.36 -1.37 9.71
C ASP A 245 -11.20 -1.22 11.23
N LEU A 246 -10.02 -0.79 11.67
CA LEU A 246 -9.71 -0.43 13.06
C LEU A 246 -9.91 1.07 13.36
N ASN A 247 -10.59 1.79 12.46
CA ASN A 247 -10.89 3.21 12.56
C ASN A 247 -9.66 4.14 12.63
N LEU A 248 -8.54 3.73 12.03
CA LEU A 248 -7.41 4.62 11.88
C LEU A 248 -7.61 5.57 10.69
N THR A 249 -7.12 6.79 10.83
CA THR A 249 -6.84 7.62 9.67
C THR A 249 -5.71 6.99 8.88
N THR A 250 -5.84 6.90 7.56
CA THR A 250 -4.88 6.19 6.70
C THR A 250 -4.32 7.05 5.59
N VAL A 251 -3.07 6.76 5.21
CA VAL A 251 -2.36 7.38 4.08
C VAL A 251 -1.71 6.28 3.26
N ASP A 252 -2.10 6.09 2.00
CA ASP A 252 -1.66 4.99 1.14
C ASP A 252 -0.55 5.35 0.13
N ASN A 253 -0.02 6.54 0.19
CA ASN A 253 1.00 7.04 -0.74
C ASN A 253 2.06 7.88 -0.02
N LEU A 254 2.58 7.37 1.09
CA LEU A 254 3.51 8.11 1.96
C LEU A 254 4.80 8.54 1.25
N ASP A 255 5.28 7.76 0.29
CA ASP A 255 6.46 8.04 -0.54
C ASP A 255 6.26 9.25 -1.47
N GLN A 256 5.02 9.69 -1.70
CA GLN A 256 4.68 10.83 -2.53
C GLN A 256 4.52 12.12 -1.72
N PRO A 257 4.78 13.31 -2.31
CA PRO A 257 4.60 14.59 -1.61
C PRO A 257 3.21 14.80 -1.00
N ALA A 258 2.16 14.38 -1.72
CA ALA A 258 0.78 14.44 -1.23
C ALA A 258 0.54 13.57 0.00
N GLY A 259 1.15 12.38 0.06
CA GLY A 259 1.12 11.48 1.21
C GLY A 259 1.84 12.07 2.41
N LYS A 260 3.00 12.68 2.21
CA LYS A 260 3.74 13.37 3.29
C LYS A 260 2.93 14.52 3.90
N VAL A 261 2.27 15.34 3.08
CA VAL A 261 1.32 16.35 3.56
C VAL A 261 0.21 15.70 4.35
N SER A 262 -0.39 14.62 3.81
CA SER A 262 -1.51 13.92 4.45
C SER A 262 -1.13 13.33 5.80
N LEU A 263 0.06 12.75 5.94
CA LEU A 263 0.57 12.25 7.21
C LEU A 263 0.67 13.37 8.27
N VAL A 264 1.25 14.50 7.90
CA VAL A 264 1.40 15.64 8.84
C VAL A 264 0.04 16.17 9.28
N TYR A 265 -0.92 16.28 8.36
CA TYR A 265 -2.27 16.74 8.71
C TYR A 265 -3.06 15.69 9.50
N ALA A 266 -2.89 14.41 9.23
CA ALA A 266 -3.49 13.32 10.02
C ALA A 266 -2.97 13.36 11.47
N LEU A 267 -1.67 13.48 11.67
CA LEU A 267 -1.06 13.65 13.01
C LEU A 267 -1.49 14.96 13.68
N ASN A 268 -1.87 15.97 12.90
CA ASN A 268 -2.44 17.22 13.43
C ASN A 268 -3.96 17.16 13.68
N GLY A 269 -4.62 16.05 13.36
CA GLY A 269 -6.02 15.79 13.68
C GLY A 269 -6.98 15.72 12.50
N ALA A 270 -6.50 15.73 11.27
CA ALA A 270 -7.34 15.39 10.13
C ALA A 270 -7.73 13.91 10.16
N GLU A 271 -8.97 13.59 9.85
CA GLU A 271 -9.52 12.23 9.86
C GLU A 271 -9.99 11.83 8.47
N GLY A 272 -9.72 10.59 8.08
CA GLY A 272 -10.15 10.03 6.80
C GLY A 272 -9.16 9.01 6.21
N ALA A 273 -9.44 8.58 4.98
CA ALA A 273 -8.55 7.77 4.18
C ALA A 273 -8.00 8.64 3.03
N PHE A 274 -6.70 8.91 3.06
CA PHE A 274 -6.03 9.79 2.12
C PHE A 274 -5.09 9.02 1.22
N GLY A 275 -5.05 9.39 -0.06
CA GLY A 275 -4.17 8.80 -1.03
C GLY A 275 -4.77 8.59 -2.41
N VAL A 276 -4.25 7.61 -3.15
CA VAL A 276 -4.60 7.33 -4.55
C VAL A 276 -5.12 5.89 -4.76
N GLY A 277 -5.01 5.01 -3.76
CA GLY A 277 -5.49 3.64 -3.82
C GLY A 277 -7.02 3.51 -3.69
N ASP A 278 -7.54 2.32 -3.97
CA ASP A 278 -9.00 2.03 -4.00
C ASP A 278 -9.71 2.30 -2.65
N GLY A 279 -8.96 2.36 -1.57
CA GLY A 279 -9.48 2.66 -0.23
C GLY A 279 -9.55 4.14 0.12
N ALA A 280 -8.90 5.01 -0.65
CA ALA A 280 -8.83 6.42 -0.38
C ALA A 280 -10.15 7.13 -0.69
N THR A 281 -10.54 8.05 0.17
CA THR A 281 -11.71 8.89 -0.05
C THR A 281 -11.35 10.25 -0.65
N ARG A 282 -10.11 10.69 -0.44
CA ARG A 282 -9.53 11.95 -0.94
C ARG A 282 -8.03 11.79 -1.13
N ILE A 283 -7.45 12.53 -2.07
CA ILE A 283 -5.99 12.56 -2.28
C ILE A 283 -5.27 13.15 -1.06
N MET A 284 -5.82 14.21 -0.50
CA MET A 284 -5.27 14.93 0.66
C MET A 284 -6.41 15.43 1.57
N PRO A 285 -6.11 15.67 2.86
CA PRO A 285 -7.05 16.36 3.75
C PRO A 285 -7.31 17.79 3.30
N GLU A 286 -8.42 18.36 3.73
CA GLU A 286 -8.63 19.81 3.63
C GLU A 286 -7.54 20.52 4.44
N LEU A 287 -6.91 21.53 3.83
CA LEU A 287 -5.85 22.27 4.50
C LEU A 287 -6.45 23.06 5.67
N LEU A 288 -6.25 22.55 6.87
CA LEU A 288 -6.68 23.23 8.08
C LEU A 288 -5.85 24.51 8.24
N ASN A 289 -6.51 25.66 8.35
CA ASN A 289 -5.82 26.90 8.73
C ASN A 289 -5.09 26.68 10.07
N PRO A 290 -3.84 27.15 10.22
CA PRO A 290 -3.18 27.08 11.50
C PRO A 290 -4.05 27.83 12.51
N VAL A 291 -4.41 27.19 13.62
CA VAL A 291 -4.99 27.89 14.77
C VAL A 291 -3.94 28.91 15.21
N ALA A 292 -4.25 30.20 15.08
CA ALA A 292 -3.38 31.24 15.53
C ALA A 292 -3.08 31.01 17.03
N PRO A 293 -1.81 31.01 17.46
CA PRO A 293 -1.50 30.87 18.87
C PRO A 293 -2.09 32.08 19.61
N GLY A 294 -3.21 31.90 20.30
CA GLY A 294 -3.77 32.97 21.13
C GLY A 294 -5.29 33.09 21.17
N ASP A 295 -6.08 32.31 20.46
CA ASP A 295 -7.54 32.41 20.60
C ASP A 295 -8.08 31.47 21.71
N GLY A 296 -7.50 31.64 22.89
CA GLY A 296 -8.04 31.12 24.16
C GLY A 296 -9.24 31.95 24.57
N GLY A 297 -10.44 31.49 24.27
CA GLY A 297 -11.68 31.77 24.95
C GLY A 297 -11.93 33.16 25.48
N GLN A 298 -12.34 34.12 24.67
CA GLN A 298 -13.17 35.20 25.18
C GLN A 298 -14.61 34.72 25.25
N GLY A 299 -14.99 34.25 26.45
CA GLY A 299 -16.38 34.01 26.79
C GLY A 299 -17.24 35.24 26.51
N GLN A 300 -18.21 35.11 25.65
CA GLN A 300 -19.29 36.08 25.52
C GLN A 300 -20.12 36.07 26.81
N ASN A 301 -19.77 36.95 27.73
CA ASN A 301 -20.67 37.36 28.80
C ASN A 301 -21.84 38.13 28.18
N GLY A 302 -22.96 37.43 28.02
CA GLY A 302 -24.23 38.06 27.71
C GLY A 302 -24.66 38.99 28.83
N GLN A 303 -24.51 40.29 28.63
CA GLN A 303 -25.21 41.27 29.42
C GLN A 303 -26.67 41.36 28.98
N GLY A 304 -27.53 40.73 29.80
CA GLY A 304 -28.94 41.03 29.81
C GLY A 304 -29.17 42.46 30.28
N ARG A 305 -29.67 43.29 29.42
CA ARG A 305 -30.16 44.63 29.78
C ARG A 305 -31.66 44.53 30.00
N ALA A 306 -32.07 44.59 31.25
CA ALA A 306 -33.43 44.90 31.62
C ALA A 306 -33.53 46.43 31.67
N GLU A 307 -34.58 46.98 31.10
CA GLU A 307 -35.06 48.34 31.37
C GLU A 307 -36.58 48.40 31.21
N PRO A 308 -37.21 49.42 31.71
CA PRO A 308 -38.08 49.46 32.89
C PRO A 308 -39.57 49.27 32.56
#